data_137b8a9cb13da5db2354e75ed498c695
#
_entry.id   137b8a9cb13da5db2354e75ed498c695
#
_cell.length_a   1.000
_cell.length_b   1.000
_cell.length_c   1.000
_cell.angle_alpha   90.00
_cell.angle_beta   90.00
_cell.angle_gamma   90.00
#
_symmetry.space_group_name_H-M   'P 1'
#
loop_
_entity.id
_entity.type
_entity.pdbx_description
1 polymer ?
#
loop_
_entity_poly.entity_id
_entity_poly.type
_entity_poly.pdbx_seq_one_letter_code
_entity_poly.pdbx_strand_id
1 'polypeptide(L)'
;MSKLTRSVWAEVNLQDIAFNTQQFCRLIGRSQLMAVVKANAYGHGSLEIAHTVLANGASWLAVAIPEEGVRLRRAGIAAPILVLGAVGPEEVEICVAKDLAVTLYEPQIARILANVSRKLQKTAKVHIKVDTGMTRLGIPDGAAVEFIRNVTRLPGLEVQGVFTHFADAENPNQEYLQWQWQRFERVINALKREGIKIPCYHAANTAAAMFFPQSHLDMVRVGLGLYGMYPKGRRSIPLRPALSLK
;
A
#
# COMPACT_ATOMS: atom_id res chain seq x y z
N MET A 1 -34.49 -6.40 1.73
CA MET A 1 -33.62 -7.59 1.46
C MET A 1 -34.01 -8.12 0.07
N SER A 2 -33.10 -8.09 -0.91
CA SER A 2 -33.32 -8.73 -2.20
C SER A 2 -33.40 -10.24 -1.97
N LYS A 3 -34.47 -10.89 -2.50
CA LYS A 3 -34.55 -12.35 -2.49
C LYS A 3 -33.36 -12.92 -3.25
N LEU A 4 -32.50 -13.65 -2.55
CA LEU A 4 -31.44 -14.42 -3.18
C LEU A 4 -32.08 -15.48 -4.09
N THR A 5 -31.74 -15.45 -5.39
CA THR A 5 -32.28 -16.37 -6.40
C THR A 5 -31.41 -17.62 -6.58
N ARG A 6 -30.25 -17.68 -5.89
CA ARG A 6 -29.33 -18.82 -5.94
C ARG A 6 -29.25 -19.52 -4.60
N SER A 7 -29.06 -20.83 -4.65
CA SER A 7 -28.88 -21.70 -3.47
C SER A 7 -27.50 -21.58 -2.80
N VAL A 8 -26.56 -20.88 -3.46
CA VAL A 8 -25.20 -20.68 -2.95
C VAL A 8 -24.84 -19.20 -3.02
N TRP A 9 -24.30 -18.64 -1.93
CA TRP A 9 -23.82 -17.26 -1.88
C TRP A 9 -22.59 -17.11 -1.00
N ALA A 10 -21.80 -16.07 -1.23
CA ALA A 10 -20.72 -15.66 -0.35
C ALA A 10 -21.26 -14.66 0.69
N GLU A 11 -20.96 -14.90 1.95
CA GLU A 11 -21.30 -14.02 3.07
C GLU A 11 -20.03 -13.43 3.65
N VAL A 12 -19.97 -12.08 3.77
CA VAL A 12 -18.83 -11.35 4.33
C VAL A 12 -19.22 -10.76 5.68
N ASN A 13 -18.48 -11.14 6.73
CA ASN A 13 -18.66 -10.63 8.07
C ASN A 13 -17.78 -9.40 8.31
N LEU A 14 -18.37 -8.21 8.28
CA LEU A 14 -17.67 -6.95 8.52
C LEU A 14 -17.14 -6.81 9.96
N GLN A 15 -17.74 -7.49 10.95
CA GLN A 15 -17.24 -7.48 12.33
C GLN A 15 -15.91 -8.23 12.44
N ASP A 16 -15.71 -9.30 11.66
CA ASP A 16 -14.43 -10.01 11.61
C ASP A 16 -13.36 -9.19 10.88
N ILE A 17 -13.73 -8.42 9.85
CA ILE A 17 -12.82 -7.42 9.24
C ILE A 17 -12.42 -6.36 10.26
N ALA A 18 -13.37 -5.81 11.01
CA ALA A 18 -13.11 -4.83 12.07
C ALA A 18 -12.18 -5.40 13.14
N PHE A 19 -12.45 -6.62 13.61
CA PHE A 19 -11.61 -7.32 14.56
C PHE A 19 -10.17 -7.48 14.03
N ASN A 20 -10.00 -8.00 12.82
CA ASN A 20 -8.70 -8.22 12.20
C ASN A 20 -7.93 -6.89 12.05
N THR A 21 -8.60 -5.83 11.62
CA THR A 21 -8.01 -4.49 11.50
C THR A 21 -7.46 -4.02 12.84
N GLN A 22 -8.24 -4.12 13.90
CA GLN A 22 -7.82 -3.75 15.26
C GLN A 22 -6.66 -4.60 15.78
N GLN A 23 -6.59 -5.91 15.43
CA GLN A 23 -5.44 -6.74 15.79
C GLN A 23 -4.15 -6.21 15.14
N PHE A 24 -4.18 -5.83 13.86
CA PHE A 24 -3.02 -5.23 13.22
C PHE A 24 -2.67 -3.86 13.79
N CYS A 25 -3.64 -2.99 14.09
CA CYS A 25 -3.38 -1.71 14.74
C CYS A 25 -2.65 -1.88 16.08
N ARG A 26 -3.05 -2.87 16.89
CA ARG A 26 -2.36 -3.19 18.15
C ARG A 26 -0.95 -3.73 17.92
N LEU A 27 -0.77 -4.61 16.92
CA LEU A 27 0.52 -5.23 16.60
C LEU A 27 1.55 -4.20 16.16
N ILE A 28 1.16 -3.25 15.29
CA ILE A 28 2.07 -2.29 14.69
C ILE A 28 2.33 -1.04 15.54
N GLY A 29 1.58 -0.87 16.63
CA GLY A 29 1.76 0.20 17.60
C GLY A 29 1.59 1.60 17.01
N ARG A 30 2.70 2.34 16.87
CA ARG A 30 2.67 3.73 16.38
C ARG A 30 2.67 3.86 14.86
N SER A 31 2.97 2.80 14.13
CA SER A 31 2.99 2.82 12.67
C SER A 31 1.57 2.96 12.12
N GLN A 32 1.44 3.63 10.97
CA GLN A 32 0.16 3.76 10.29
C GLN A 32 -0.24 2.43 9.64
N LEU A 33 -1.54 2.15 9.57
CA LEU A 33 -2.08 1.01 8.85
C LEU A 33 -2.60 1.44 7.48
N MET A 34 -2.00 0.92 6.42
CA MET A 34 -2.52 0.98 5.06
C MET A 34 -3.25 -0.32 4.74
N ALA A 35 -4.58 -0.23 4.61
CA ALA A 35 -5.42 -1.38 4.27
C ALA A 35 -5.42 -1.60 2.75
N VAL A 36 -5.03 -2.80 2.31
CA VAL A 36 -4.99 -3.17 0.89
C VAL A 36 -6.34 -3.74 0.47
N VAL A 37 -7.09 -2.97 -0.33
CA VAL A 37 -8.46 -3.28 -0.77
C VAL A 37 -8.57 -3.51 -2.29
N LYS A 38 -7.46 -3.82 -2.93
CA LYS A 38 -7.37 -4.12 -4.37
C LYS A 38 -8.22 -5.35 -4.75
N ALA A 39 -8.50 -5.52 -6.05
CA ALA A 39 -9.29 -6.63 -6.60
C ALA A 39 -10.64 -6.79 -5.87
N ASN A 40 -11.39 -5.68 -5.76
CA ASN A 40 -12.64 -5.61 -5.01
C ASN A 40 -12.49 -6.12 -3.55
N ALA A 41 -11.42 -5.67 -2.86
CA ALA A 41 -11.06 -6.15 -1.52
C ALA A 41 -10.90 -7.68 -1.49
N TYR A 42 -10.12 -8.22 -2.45
CA TYR A 42 -9.94 -9.68 -2.61
C TYR A 42 -11.28 -10.44 -2.73
N GLY A 43 -12.26 -9.81 -3.40
CA GLY A 43 -13.59 -10.37 -3.60
C GLY A 43 -14.61 -10.09 -2.48
N HIS A 44 -14.21 -9.40 -1.42
CA HIS A 44 -15.07 -9.14 -0.25
C HIS A 44 -15.95 -7.89 -0.36
N GLY A 45 -15.85 -7.10 -1.45
CA GLY A 45 -16.58 -5.83 -1.60
C GLY A 45 -15.76 -4.63 -1.10
N SER A 46 -15.11 -3.90 -2.05
CA SER A 46 -14.12 -2.88 -1.70
C SER A 46 -14.68 -1.69 -0.94
N LEU A 47 -15.94 -1.32 -1.15
CA LEU A 47 -16.53 -0.15 -0.51
C LEU A 47 -16.84 -0.40 0.96
N GLU A 48 -17.54 -1.48 1.26
CA GLU A 48 -17.90 -1.89 2.62
C GLU A 48 -16.66 -2.17 3.45
N ILE A 49 -15.67 -2.84 2.85
CA ILE A 49 -14.38 -3.10 3.49
C ILE A 49 -13.63 -1.79 3.76
N ALA A 50 -13.57 -0.87 2.78
CA ALA A 50 -12.89 0.42 2.96
C ALA A 50 -13.48 1.21 4.14
N HIS A 51 -14.81 1.34 4.22
CA HIS A 51 -15.47 1.98 5.36
C HIS A 51 -15.15 1.28 6.68
N THR A 52 -15.23 -0.05 6.70
CA THR A 52 -14.99 -0.84 7.92
C THR A 52 -13.55 -0.68 8.42
N VAL A 53 -12.54 -0.81 7.55
CA VAL A 53 -11.14 -0.71 7.98
C VAL A 53 -10.78 0.70 8.43
N LEU A 54 -11.30 1.74 7.76
CA LEU A 54 -11.07 3.14 8.15
C LEU A 54 -11.72 3.47 9.50
N ALA A 55 -12.92 2.97 9.75
CA ALA A 55 -13.59 3.15 11.05
C ALA A 55 -12.89 2.38 12.20
N ASN A 56 -11.99 1.43 11.88
CA ASN A 56 -11.31 0.57 12.86
C ASN A 56 -9.79 0.77 12.92
N GLY A 57 -9.29 1.93 12.45
CA GLY A 57 -7.92 2.36 12.70
C GLY A 57 -6.99 2.34 11.49
N ALA A 58 -7.42 1.91 10.31
CA ALA A 58 -6.66 2.14 9.09
C ALA A 58 -6.70 3.64 8.73
N SER A 59 -5.54 4.19 8.35
CA SER A 59 -5.40 5.60 7.96
C SER A 59 -5.21 5.80 6.46
N TRP A 60 -4.85 4.74 5.74
CA TRP A 60 -4.62 4.70 4.31
C TRP A 60 -5.31 3.50 3.69
N LEU A 61 -5.68 3.65 2.41
CA LEU A 61 -6.09 2.54 1.56
C LEU A 61 -5.07 2.32 0.45
N ALA A 62 -4.99 1.08 -0.06
CA ALA A 62 -4.19 0.76 -1.23
C ALA A 62 -4.99 -0.08 -2.22
N VAL A 63 -4.88 0.27 -3.49
CA VAL A 63 -5.53 -0.39 -4.62
C VAL A 63 -4.49 -0.86 -5.64
N ALA A 64 -4.87 -1.70 -6.61
CA ALA A 64 -3.94 -2.16 -7.63
C ALA A 64 -3.83 -1.16 -8.80
N ILE A 65 -4.95 -0.61 -9.25
CA ILE A 65 -5.07 0.24 -10.44
C ILE A 65 -5.84 1.53 -10.13
N PRO A 66 -5.65 2.59 -10.93
CA PRO A 66 -6.35 3.87 -10.73
C PRO A 66 -7.87 3.76 -10.69
N GLU A 67 -8.48 2.91 -11.54
CA GLU A 67 -9.93 2.75 -11.59
C GLU A 67 -10.55 2.31 -10.26
N GLU A 68 -9.89 1.42 -9.52
CA GLU A 68 -10.34 1.00 -8.18
C GLU A 68 -10.34 2.21 -7.21
N GLY A 69 -9.29 3.03 -7.24
CA GLY A 69 -9.22 4.25 -6.45
C GLY A 69 -10.29 5.27 -6.81
N VAL A 70 -10.53 5.47 -8.11
CA VAL A 70 -11.60 6.35 -8.62
C VAL A 70 -12.97 5.89 -8.14
N ARG A 71 -13.23 4.57 -8.13
CA ARG A 71 -14.48 4.00 -7.62
C ARG A 71 -14.67 4.33 -6.13
N LEU A 72 -13.65 4.19 -5.33
CA LEU A 72 -13.69 4.55 -3.90
C LEU A 72 -13.90 6.06 -3.71
N ARG A 73 -13.24 6.92 -4.51
CA ARG A 73 -13.45 8.37 -4.47
C ARG A 73 -14.88 8.77 -4.83
N ARG A 74 -15.49 8.15 -5.88
CA ARG A 74 -16.89 8.39 -6.27
C ARG A 74 -17.87 7.98 -5.17
N ALA A 75 -17.51 7.01 -4.36
CA ALA A 75 -18.29 6.57 -3.20
C ALA A 75 -18.06 7.40 -1.93
N GLY A 76 -17.31 8.53 -2.02
CA GLY A 76 -17.12 9.47 -0.91
C GLY A 76 -15.95 9.14 0.03
N ILE A 77 -15.11 8.16 -0.27
CA ILE A 77 -13.92 7.88 0.55
C ILE A 77 -12.94 9.05 0.42
N ALA A 78 -12.69 9.77 1.53
CA ALA A 78 -11.77 10.90 1.62
C ALA A 78 -10.34 10.49 2.05
N ALA A 79 -10.18 9.34 2.71
CA ALA A 79 -8.89 8.85 3.19
C ALA A 79 -7.85 8.75 2.05
N PRO A 80 -6.53 8.92 2.32
CA PRO A 80 -5.51 8.75 1.30
C PRO A 80 -5.55 7.36 0.66
N ILE A 81 -5.36 7.32 -0.67
CA ILE A 81 -5.37 6.07 -1.46
C ILE A 81 -4.10 5.99 -2.28
N LEU A 82 -3.33 4.91 -2.11
CA LEU A 82 -2.14 4.61 -2.91
C LEU A 82 -2.49 3.59 -4.01
N VAL A 83 -2.17 3.92 -5.25
CA VAL A 83 -2.16 2.97 -6.37
C VAL A 83 -0.84 2.21 -6.35
N LEU A 84 -0.87 0.90 -6.04
CA LEU A 84 0.33 0.05 -5.88
C LEU A 84 0.91 -0.44 -7.20
N GLY A 85 0.10 -0.50 -8.25
CA GLY A 85 0.51 -0.93 -9.58
C GLY A 85 1.24 0.16 -10.37
N ALA A 86 1.72 -0.20 -11.54
CA ALA A 86 2.19 0.77 -12.52
C ALA A 86 1.03 1.66 -12.97
N VAL A 87 1.32 2.94 -13.21
CA VAL A 87 0.37 3.90 -13.78
C VAL A 87 0.91 4.31 -15.14
N GLY A 88 0.13 4.10 -16.19
CA GLY A 88 0.47 4.49 -17.55
C GLY A 88 0.33 6.01 -17.78
N PRO A 89 0.95 6.54 -18.84
CA PRO A 89 0.85 7.97 -19.18
C PRO A 89 -0.59 8.49 -19.28
N GLU A 90 -1.50 7.67 -19.81
CA GLU A 90 -2.92 7.96 -19.99
C GLU A 90 -3.72 7.98 -18.69
N GLU A 91 -3.21 7.33 -17.64
CA GLU A 91 -3.86 7.23 -16.34
C GLU A 91 -3.43 8.33 -15.36
N VAL A 92 -2.33 9.04 -15.68
CA VAL A 92 -1.76 10.06 -14.77
C VAL A 92 -2.77 11.17 -14.49
N GLU A 93 -3.48 11.65 -15.50
CA GLU A 93 -4.43 12.77 -15.35
C GLU A 93 -5.54 12.44 -14.38
N ILE A 94 -6.12 11.24 -14.46
CA ILE A 94 -7.19 10.82 -13.54
C ILE A 94 -6.66 10.61 -12.11
N CYS A 95 -5.42 10.13 -11.93
CA CYS A 95 -4.82 9.99 -10.61
C CYS A 95 -4.69 11.36 -9.92
N VAL A 96 -4.14 12.36 -10.62
CA VAL A 96 -3.98 13.72 -10.07
C VAL A 96 -5.34 14.38 -9.84
N ALA A 97 -6.26 14.29 -10.82
CA ALA A 97 -7.60 14.86 -10.72
C ALA A 97 -8.39 14.33 -9.50
N LYS A 98 -8.23 13.03 -9.20
CA LYS A 98 -8.93 12.32 -8.12
C LYS A 98 -8.13 12.21 -6.81
N ASP A 99 -7.03 12.92 -6.68
CA ASP A 99 -6.19 12.93 -5.48
C ASP A 99 -5.76 11.50 -5.06
N LEU A 100 -5.33 10.69 -6.03
CA LEU A 100 -4.74 9.38 -5.79
C LEU A 100 -3.22 9.49 -5.71
N ALA A 101 -2.61 8.93 -4.69
CA ALA A 101 -1.16 8.80 -4.61
C ALA A 101 -0.69 7.69 -5.59
N VAL A 102 0.38 7.97 -6.33
CA VAL A 102 0.90 7.10 -7.39
C VAL A 102 2.18 6.41 -6.94
N THR A 103 2.30 5.12 -7.21
CA THR A 103 3.58 4.40 -7.12
C THR A 103 4.48 4.86 -8.27
N LEU A 104 5.60 5.50 -7.93
CA LEU A 104 6.52 6.08 -8.89
C LEU A 104 7.89 5.39 -8.84
N TYR A 105 8.43 5.02 -10.01
CA TYR A 105 9.77 4.44 -10.17
C TYR A 105 10.36 4.70 -11.56
N GLU A 106 9.65 5.42 -12.43
CA GLU A 106 10.08 5.73 -13.80
C GLU A 106 10.25 7.23 -14.01
N PRO A 107 11.39 7.70 -14.53
CA PRO A 107 11.63 9.13 -14.79
C PRO A 107 10.64 9.76 -15.77
N GLN A 108 10.16 8.98 -16.75
CA GLN A 108 9.18 9.45 -17.72
C GLN A 108 7.85 9.78 -17.05
N ILE A 109 7.34 8.88 -16.19
CA ILE A 109 6.09 9.10 -15.45
C ILE A 109 6.22 10.28 -14.50
N ALA A 110 7.38 10.47 -13.84
CA ALA A 110 7.63 11.64 -13.00
C ALA A 110 7.47 12.96 -13.78
N ARG A 111 8.00 13.05 -15.00
CA ARG A 111 7.85 14.24 -15.86
C ARG A 111 6.40 14.47 -16.28
N ILE A 112 5.69 13.41 -16.65
CA ILE A 112 4.25 13.51 -17.02
C ILE A 112 3.43 13.99 -15.81
N LEU A 113 3.65 13.42 -14.63
CA LEU A 113 3.01 13.85 -13.37
C LEU A 113 3.25 15.35 -13.12
N ALA A 114 4.49 15.84 -13.26
CA ALA A 114 4.81 17.26 -13.07
C ALA A 114 4.07 18.17 -14.08
N ASN A 115 3.97 17.75 -15.35
CA ASN A 115 3.26 18.49 -16.37
C ASN A 115 1.75 18.52 -16.11
N VAL A 116 1.16 17.38 -15.75
CA VAL A 116 -0.28 17.26 -15.43
C VAL A 116 -0.62 18.04 -14.17
N SER A 117 0.21 17.97 -13.12
CA SER A 117 0.06 18.77 -11.91
C SER A 117 -0.07 20.25 -12.21
N ARG A 118 0.83 20.77 -13.06
CA ARG A 118 0.80 22.18 -13.46
C ARG A 118 -0.46 22.50 -14.26
N LYS A 119 -0.85 21.64 -15.23
CA LYS A 119 -2.07 21.80 -16.03
C LYS A 119 -3.31 21.86 -15.17
N LEU A 120 -3.42 20.97 -14.17
CA LEU A 120 -4.59 20.87 -13.30
C LEU A 120 -4.53 21.79 -12.07
N GLN A 121 -3.42 22.49 -11.86
CA GLN A 121 -3.16 23.32 -10.66
C GLN A 121 -3.33 22.50 -9.36
N LYS A 122 -2.90 21.22 -9.39
CA LYS A 122 -2.97 20.28 -8.26
C LYS A 122 -1.60 19.65 -8.04
N THR A 123 -1.31 19.30 -6.79
CA THR A 123 -0.10 18.56 -6.46
C THR A 123 -0.30 17.07 -6.72
N ALA A 124 0.62 16.43 -7.46
CA ALA A 124 0.66 14.99 -7.63
C ALA A 124 1.38 14.36 -6.44
N LYS A 125 0.70 13.50 -5.70
CA LYS A 125 1.21 12.75 -4.56
C LYS A 125 1.86 11.46 -5.04
N VAL A 126 3.09 11.19 -4.60
CA VAL A 126 3.80 9.99 -5.05
C VAL A 126 4.45 9.24 -3.89
N HIS A 127 4.46 7.91 -3.98
CA HIS A 127 5.30 7.03 -3.18
C HIS A 127 6.32 6.36 -4.10
N ILE A 128 7.61 6.61 -3.85
CA ILE A 128 8.66 6.04 -4.69
C ILE A 128 8.90 4.60 -4.29
N LYS A 129 8.81 3.71 -5.28
CA LYS A 129 9.04 2.28 -5.05
C LYS A 129 10.46 1.89 -5.38
N VAL A 130 11.15 1.31 -4.40
CA VAL A 130 12.49 0.75 -4.54
C VAL A 130 12.40 -0.76 -4.71
N ASP A 131 13.03 -1.28 -5.76
CA ASP A 131 13.19 -2.72 -5.92
C ASP A 131 14.43 -3.18 -5.16
N THR A 132 14.20 -3.94 -4.12
CA THR A 132 15.25 -4.54 -3.29
C THR A 132 15.41 -6.04 -3.52
N GLY A 133 14.73 -6.58 -4.56
CA GLY A 133 14.80 -8.00 -4.91
C GLY A 133 13.45 -8.67 -5.16
N MET A 134 12.32 -7.93 -5.15
CA MET A 134 11.03 -8.46 -5.62
C MET A 134 11.00 -8.63 -7.15
N THR A 135 11.81 -7.83 -7.89
CA THR A 135 12.01 -7.90 -9.34
C THR A 135 10.73 -7.84 -10.18
N ARG A 136 9.79 -7.03 -9.75
CA ARG A 136 8.50 -6.84 -10.43
C ARG A 136 8.27 -5.40 -10.86
N LEU A 137 8.34 -4.46 -9.93
CA LEU A 137 8.19 -3.02 -10.11
C LEU A 137 9.16 -2.33 -9.15
N GLY A 138 9.67 -1.16 -9.54
CA GLY A 138 10.50 -0.33 -8.67
C GLY A 138 11.81 0.06 -9.34
N ILE A 139 12.38 1.17 -8.87
CA ILE A 139 13.73 1.58 -9.22
C ILE A 139 14.74 0.68 -8.49
N PRO A 140 15.79 0.17 -9.14
CA PRO A 140 16.84 -0.58 -8.45
C PRO A 140 17.44 0.23 -7.28
N ASP A 141 17.72 -0.42 -6.16
CA ASP A 141 18.21 0.24 -4.94
C ASP A 141 19.48 1.07 -5.16
N GLY A 142 20.37 0.63 -6.06
CA GLY A 142 21.59 1.38 -6.41
C GLY A 142 21.31 2.72 -7.13
N ALA A 143 20.18 2.88 -7.81
CA ALA A 143 19.78 4.11 -8.48
C ALA A 143 18.74 4.93 -7.67
N ALA A 144 18.23 4.37 -6.56
CA ALA A 144 17.08 4.93 -5.87
C ALA A 144 17.34 6.33 -5.28
N VAL A 145 18.50 6.55 -4.67
CA VAL A 145 18.83 7.83 -4.00
C VAL A 145 18.88 8.97 -5.02
N GLU A 146 19.57 8.77 -6.14
CA GLU A 146 19.62 9.76 -7.22
C GLU A 146 18.24 10.05 -7.79
N PHE A 147 17.46 9.00 -8.08
CA PHE A 147 16.10 9.14 -8.58
C PHE A 147 15.23 9.92 -7.61
N ILE A 148 15.23 9.59 -6.31
CA ILE A 148 14.45 10.28 -5.29
C ILE A 148 14.86 11.76 -5.21
N ARG A 149 16.17 12.05 -5.18
CA ARG A 149 16.70 13.42 -5.20
C ARG A 149 16.19 14.21 -6.40
N ASN A 150 16.16 13.61 -7.58
CA ASN A 150 15.66 14.27 -8.78
C ASN A 150 14.16 14.52 -8.72
N VAL A 151 13.38 13.54 -8.25
CA VAL A 151 11.91 13.66 -8.11
C VAL A 151 11.53 14.73 -7.07
N THR A 152 12.23 14.81 -5.94
CA THR A 152 11.93 15.82 -4.90
C THR A 152 12.14 17.27 -5.38
N ARG A 153 12.87 17.48 -6.49
CA ARG A 153 13.09 18.80 -7.12
C ARG A 153 12.07 19.14 -8.20
N LEU A 154 11.25 18.18 -8.63
CA LEU A 154 10.26 18.42 -9.66
C LEU A 154 9.08 19.24 -9.11
N PRO A 155 8.76 20.40 -9.73
CA PRO A 155 7.63 21.21 -9.26
C PRO A 155 6.31 20.46 -9.48
N GLY A 156 5.39 20.62 -8.54
CA GLY A 156 4.08 20.00 -8.59
C GLY A 156 4.03 18.53 -8.12
N LEU A 157 5.17 17.93 -7.73
CA LEU A 157 5.21 16.61 -7.12
C LEU A 157 5.44 16.73 -5.61
N GLU A 158 4.74 15.90 -4.85
CA GLU A 158 4.93 15.70 -3.42
C GLU A 158 5.32 14.25 -3.16
N VAL A 159 6.57 14.03 -2.74
CA VAL A 159 7.03 12.70 -2.33
C VAL A 159 6.53 12.43 -0.92
N GLN A 160 5.42 11.72 -0.79
CA GLN A 160 4.80 11.36 0.49
C GLN A 160 5.44 10.13 1.13
N GLY A 161 6.08 9.28 0.33
CA GLY A 161 6.73 8.10 0.88
C GLY A 161 7.73 7.45 -0.06
N VAL A 162 8.53 6.56 0.54
CA VAL A 162 9.44 5.64 -0.14
C VAL A 162 9.20 4.24 0.40
N PHE A 163 9.09 3.24 -0.49
CA PHE A 163 8.77 1.90 -0.06
C PHE A 163 9.41 0.80 -0.89
N THR A 164 9.44 -0.38 -0.29
CA THR A 164 9.78 -1.64 -0.95
C THR A 164 8.71 -2.70 -0.71
N HIS A 165 8.89 -3.89 -1.28
CA HIS A 165 8.03 -5.04 -1.04
C HIS A 165 8.87 -6.31 -0.90
N PHE A 166 8.65 -7.05 0.17
CA PHE A 166 9.33 -8.31 0.41
C PHE A 166 8.71 -9.44 -0.43
N ALA A 167 9.56 -10.23 -1.06
CA ALA A 167 9.14 -11.30 -1.97
C ALA A 167 8.60 -12.52 -1.22
N ASP A 168 9.21 -12.88 -0.09
CA ASP A 168 8.92 -14.12 0.65
C ASP A 168 9.01 -13.91 2.18
N ALA A 169 8.28 -12.89 2.69
CA ALA A 169 8.29 -12.57 4.11
C ALA A 169 7.62 -13.63 5.01
N GLU A 170 6.84 -14.53 4.43
CA GLU A 170 6.23 -15.66 5.11
C GLU A 170 7.17 -16.86 5.30
N ASN A 171 8.35 -16.88 4.67
CA ASN A 171 9.30 -17.95 4.81
C ASN A 171 9.92 -17.97 6.22
N PRO A 172 9.94 -19.13 6.92
CA PRO A 172 10.65 -19.27 8.19
C PRO A 172 12.16 -18.98 8.08
N ASN A 173 12.80 -19.36 6.95
CA ASN A 173 14.13 -18.89 6.62
C ASN A 173 14.05 -17.42 6.15
N GLN A 174 14.50 -16.51 6.98
CA GLN A 174 14.41 -15.08 6.74
C GLN A 174 15.66 -14.49 6.04
N GLU A 175 16.59 -15.30 5.55
CA GLU A 175 17.82 -14.81 4.93
C GLU A 175 17.55 -13.85 3.76
N TYR A 176 16.64 -14.23 2.85
CA TYR A 176 16.28 -13.38 1.72
C TYR A 176 15.53 -12.11 2.15
N LEU A 177 14.65 -12.24 3.14
CA LEU A 177 13.95 -11.10 3.75
C LEU A 177 14.94 -10.10 4.36
N GLN A 178 15.91 -10.60 5.14
CA GLN A 178 16.94 -9.77 5.76
C GLN A 178 17.85 -9.12 4.70
N TRP A 179 18.20 -9.83 3.64
CA TRP A 179 18.96 -9.27 2.54
C TRP A 179 18.20 -8.14 1.83
N GLN A 180 16.90 -8.30 1.54
CA GLN A 180 16.06 -7.24 0.99
C GLN A 180 15.95 -6.05 1.95
N TRP A 181 15.80 -6.32 3.24
CA TRP A 181 15.74 -5.29 4.28
C TRP A 181 17.01 -4.45 4.34
N GLN A 182 18.18 -5.07 4.38
CA GLN A 182 19.47 -4.37 4.40
C GLN A 182 19.65 -3.45 3.18
N ARG A 183 19.18 -3.86 2.01
CA ARG A 183 19.18 -3.03 0.80
C ARG A 183 18.30 -1.80 0.96
N PHE A 184 17.09 -1.98 1.48
CA PHE A 184 16.18 -0.86 1.74
C PHE A 184 16.73 0.09 2.82
N GLU A 185 17.25 -0.45 3.89
CA GLU A 185 17.86 0.31 4.99
C GLU A 185 19.04 1.16 4.51
N ARG A 186 19.88 0.62 3.59
CA ARG A 186 20.95 1.42 2.96
C ARG A 186 20.40 2.63 2.21
N VAL A 187 19.30 2.48 1.48
CA VAL A 187 18.65 3.60 0.78
C VAL A 187 18.12 4.63 1.78
N ILE A 188 17.42 4.21 2.83
CA ILE A 188 16.92 5.09 3.89
C ILE A 188 18.07 5.89 4.52
N ASN A 189 19.14 5.20 4.89
CA ASN A 189 20.29 5.82 5.54
C ASN A 189 21.06 6.79 4.61
N ALA A 190 21.13 6.49 3.31
CA ALA A 190 21.71 7.40 2.33
C ALA A 190 20.89 8.67 2.15
N LEU A 191 19.54 8.55 2.05
CA LEU A 191 18.63 9.70 1.97
C LEU A 191 18.75 10.60 3.21
N LYS A 192 18.82 10.00 4.41
CA LYS A 192 19.03 10.74 5.67
C LYS A 192 20.37 11.49 5.70
N ARG A 193 21.47 10.86 5.25
CA ARG A 193 22.78 11.50 5.16
C ARG A 193 22.82 12.67 4.20
N GLU A 194 22.06 12.60 3.12
CA GLU A 194 21.91 13.70 2.15
C GLU A 194 20.92 14.79 2.59
N GLY A 195 20.31 14.65 3.76
CA GLY A 195 19.32 15.60 4.26
C GLY A 195 17.99 15.58 3.49
N ILE A 196 17.74 14.55 2.68
CA ILE A 196 16.48 14.39 1.94
C ILE A 196 15.42 13.87 2.92
N LYS A 197 14.46 14.72 3.24
CA LYS A 197 13.38 14.39 4.17
C LYS A 197 12.25 13.68 3.45
N ILE A 198 11.96 12.46 3.84
CA ILE A 198 10.82 11.68 3.36
C ILE A 198 9.84 11.49 4.52
N PRO A 199 8.56 11.87 4.36
CA PRO A 199 7.57 11.79 5.44
C PRO A 199 7.26 10.37 5.91
N CYS A 200 7.32 9.37 4.99
CA CYS A 200 6.89 8.01 5.28
C CYS A 200 7.78 6.96 4.59
N TYR A 201 8.35 6.06 5.37
CA TYR A 201 8.98 4.85 4.87
C TYR A 201 8.11 3.63 5.18
N HIS A 202 7.92 2.72 4.22
CA HIS A 202 7.13 1.52 4.45
C HIS A 202 7.66 0.31 3.67
N ALA A 203 7.76 -0.84 4.35
CA ALA A 203 8.26 -2.09 3.77
C ALA A 203 7.33 -3.27 4.02
N ALA A 204 6.83 -3.41 5.26
CA ALA A 204 6.09 -4.57 5.72
C ALA A 204 4.78 -4.80 4.93
N ASN A 205 4.59 -6.03 4.44
CA ASN A 205 3.32 -6.61 4.05
C ASN A 205 2.71 -7.37 5.25
N THR A 206 1.60 -8.09 5.08
CA THR A 206 0.96 -8.87 6.16
C THR A 206 1.96 -9.77 6.90
N ALA A 207 2.77 -10.54 6.17
CA ALA A 207 3.72 -11.47 6.77
C ALA A 207 4.83 -10.77 7.53
N ALA A 208 5.44 -9.75 6.93
CA ALA A 208 6.47 -8.96 7.60
C ALA A 208 5.92 -8.19 8.81
N ALA A 209 4.67 -7.72 8.76
CA ALA A 209 4.01 -7.13 9.92
C ALA A 209 3.94 -8.10 11.10
N MET A 210 3.67 -9.38 10.83
CA MET A 210 3.52 -10.41 11.86
C MET A 210 4.86 -10.97 12.37
N PHE A 211 5.89 -11.05 11.52
CA PHE A 211 7.09 -11.83 11.81
C PHE A 211 8.42 -11.07 11.67
N PHE A 212 8.37 -9.79 11.27
CA PHE A 212 9.56 -8.98 11.09
C PHE A 212 9.33 -7.52 11.54
N PRO A 213 9.15 -7.29 12.88
CA PRO A 213 8.70 -6.01 13.44
C PRO A 213 9.59 -4.81 13.08
N GLN A 214 10.90 -5.02 12.89
CA GLN A 214 11.83 -3.95 12.50
C GLN A 214 11.47 -3.29 11.16
N SER A 215 10.66 -3.93 10.31
CA SER A 215 10.20 -3.39 9.03
C SER A 215 8.89 -2.59 9.11
N HIS A 216 8.30 -2.42 10.30
CA HIS A 216 7.06 -1.65 10.45
C HIS A 216 7.24 -0.19 10.00
N LEU A 217 8.39 0.43 10.35
CA LEU A 217 8.72 1.81 10.00
C LEU A 217 7.55 2.77 10.30
N ASP A 218 7.25 3.70 9.37
CA ASP A 218 6.18 4.67 9.57
C ASP A 218 4.80 4.10 9.20
N MET A 219 4.77 3.05 8.35
CA MET A 219 3.51 2.49 7.84
C MET A 219 3.65 1.01 7.45
N VAL A 220 2.58 0.25 7.71
CA VAL A 220 2.46 -1.17 7.37
C VAL A 220 1.32 -1.37 6.38
N ARG A 221 1.53 -2.21 5.35
CA ARG A 221 0.52 -2.52 4.33
C ARG A 221 -0.05 -3.91 4.55
N VAL A 222 -1.26 -3.97 5.06
CA VAL A 222 -1.95 -5.25 5.34
C VAL A 222 -2.99 -5.54 4.26
N GLY A 223 -2.87 -6.74 3.66
CA GLY A 223 -3.86 -7.29 2.72
C GLY A 223 -4.49 -8.53 3.32
N LEU A 224 -3.93 -9.72 3.03
CA LEU A 224 -4.48 -11.02 3.40
C LEU A 224 -4.92 -11.13 4.87
N GLY A 225 -4.16 -10.53 5.78
CA GLY A 225 -4.48 -10.56 7.21
C GLY A 225 -5.78 -9.86 7.57
N LEU A 226 -6.20 -8.81 6.84
CA LEU A 226 -7.49 -8.15 7.08
C LEU A 226 -8.67 -9.09 6.84
N TYR A 227 -8.51 -10.04 5.91
CA TYR A 227 -9.53 -11.02 5.53
C TYR A 227 -9.46 -12.30 6.36
N GLY A 228 -8.57 -12.34 7.38
CA GLY A 228 -8.45 -13.48 8.29
C GLY A 228 -7.53 -14.60 7.81
N MET A 229 -6.74 -14.34 6.75
CA MET A 229 -5.82 -15.34 6.20
C MET A 229 -4.43 -15.20 6.81
N TYR A 230 -3.87 -16.32 7.23
CA TYR A 230 -2.52 -16.41 7.79
C TYR A 230 -1.48 -16.73 6.71
N PRO A 231 -0.37 -15.96 6.64
CA PRO A 231 0.72 -16.28 5.73
C PRO A 231 1.30 -17.67 6.02
N LYS A 232 1.26 -18.59 5.03
CA LYS A 232 1.68 -20.01 5.18
C LYS A 232 1.18 -20.67 6.46
N GLY A 233 -0.02 -20.30 6.95
CA GLY A 233 -0.62 -20.85 8.17
C GLY A 233 0.05 -20.44 9.49
N ARG A 234 1.12 -19.60 9.46
CA ARG A 234 1.81 -19.12 10.65
C ARG A 234 0.98 -18.06 11.37
N ARG A 235 0.90 -18.17 12.69
CA ARG A 235 0.08 -17.31 13.56
C ARG A 235 0.97 -16.53 14.53
N SER A 236 0.73 -15.22 14.68
CA SER A 236 1.33 -14.38 15.72
C SER A 236 0.28 -13.56 16.47
N ILE A 237 -0.86 -13.32 15.84
CA ILE A 237 -2.03 -12.64 16.39
C ILE A 237 -3.29 -13.43 16.03
N PRO A 238 -4.37 -13.33 16.80
CA PRO A 238 -5.65 -13.96 16.44
C PRO A 238 -6.29 -13.22 15.26
N LEU A 239 -6.66 -13.96 14.22
CA LEU A 239 -7.42 -13.46 13.07
C LEU A 239 -8.67 -14.32 12.87
N ARG A 240 -9.71 -13.73 12.27
CA ARG A 240 -10.98 -14.38 11.97
C ARG A 240 -11.22 -14.38 10.47
N PRO A 241 -11.45 -15.53 9.80
CA PRO A 241 -11.87 -15.55 8.41
C PRO A 241 -13.17 -14.77 8.22
N ALA A 242 -13.15 -13.79 7.32
CA ALA A 242 -14.27 -12.88 7.14
C ALA A 242 -15.27 -13.33 6.06
N LEU A 243 -14.92 -14.30 5.22
CA LEU A 243 -15.77 -14.82 4.15
C LEU A 243 -16.14 -16.27 4.40
N SER A 244 -17.42 -16.58 4.24
CA SER A 244 -17.93 -17.94 4.23
C SER A 244 -18.80 -18.19 3.00
N LEU A 245 -18.75 -19.39 2.47
CA LEU A 245 -19.64 -19.87 1.42
C LEU A 245 -20.82 -20.58 2.08
N LYS A 246 -22.02 -20.17 1.72
CA LYS A 246 -23.29 -20.71 2.27
C LYS A 246 -24.05 -21.41 1.17
#